data_1ddea355035e9f1bf139d63f5068bba6
#
_entry.id   1ddea355035e9f1bf139d63f5068bba6
#
_cell.length_a   1.000
_cell.length_b   1.000
_cell.length_c   1.000
_cell.angle_alpha   90.00
_cell.angle_beta   90.00
_cell.angle_gamma   90.00
#
_symmetry.space_group_name_H-M   'P 1'
#
loop_
_entity.id
_entity.type
_entity.pdbx_description
1 polymer ?
#
loop_
_entity_poly.entity_id
_entity_poly.type
_entity_poly.pdbx_seq_one_letter_code
_entity_poly.pdbx_strand_id
1 'polypeptide(L)'
;MFDRIIHWSLRNRLLVLVGTVVFLCAGGYVLEGMPVDVFPEFAPPQVVIQTEAPGLAPEDAEALITFPIESAVNGTPGVAKVRSASSVGLSTVVVVFNWGTDVYTARQLVNERIQSVRDRFPPGTNAPVMLPITSAVGWLVKYSLQSDTRSLMELRTISDWEIRPRLLALGGVASVVAIGGEVKQYQVLLSPERLRAYRLTGEDVRAALARSNVNSPGAFLTERGQEYVVTGLGRITSLDDVRNTVVKFIARTPIYVRNVADVRFGAEIKRGDGAVGVTPAVVGTISKAYGADTLTTTYKVEVALAQIQTTLPSDVTLDVQLFRQADFIESSIHNLKRALVEGALIVTIVLFLFLMNVRTAFISLVSIPTSLLGGILTLHAFGIGINAMTLGGLAVAIGEVVDDAIIDVENVFRRLRLNRQSPHPAPTIDVVFEASSEIRNSVVYATFI
;
A
#
# COMPACT_ATOMS: atom_id res chain seq x y z
N MET A 1 17.73 41.21 16.16
CA MET A 1 16.54 40.33 16.40
C MET A 1 16.90 39.29 17.48
N PHE A 2 17.95 38.55 17.29
CA PHE A 2 18.38 37.46 18.20
C PHE A 2 18.71 37.93 19.62
N ASP A 3 19.36 39.07 19.79
CA ASP A 3 19.68 39.61 21.12
C ASP A 3 18.43 39.86 21.98
N ARG A 4 17.33 40.30 21.37
CA ARG A 4 16.05 40.46 22.08
C ARG A 4 15.48 39.11 22.56
N ILE A 5 15.65 38.06 21.76
CA ILE A 5 15.19 36.70 22.11
C ILE A 5 15.97 36.17 23.30
N ILE A 6 17.30 36.30 23.30
CA ILE A 6 18.14 35.84 24.42
C ILE A 6 17.84 36.63 25.69
N HIS A 7 17.79 37.96 25.57
CA HIS A 7 17.53 38.80 26.75
C HIS A 7 16.14 38.46 27.34
N TRP A 8 15.14 38.26 26.49
CA TRP A 8 13.81 37.83 26.92
C TRP A 8 13.84 36.45 27.58
N SER A 9 14.56 35.47 26.99
CA SER A 9 14.68 34.08 27.48
C SER A 9 15.38 34.05 28.84
N LEU A 10 16.47 34.81 29.01
CA LEU A 10 17.19 34.90 30.28
C LEU A 10 16.35 35.56 31.39
N ARG A 11 15.52 36.55 31.02
CA ARG A 11 14.61 37.21 31.97
C ARG A 11 13.43 36.31 32.35
N ASN A 12 12.90 35.51 31.41
CA ASN A 12 11.76 34.66 31.60
C ASN A 12 12.13 33.17 31.67
N ARG A 13 13.22 32.84 32.34
CA ARG A 13 13.80 31.47 32.36
C ARG A 13 12.83 30.36 32.74
N LEU A 14 11.92 30.60 33.69
CA LEU A 14 10.92 29.60 34.09
C LEU A 14 9.93 29.31 32.96
N LEU A 15 9.48 30.35 32.24
CA LEU A 15 8.58 30.20 31.11
C LEU A 15 9.24 29.41 29.98
N VAL A 16 10.52 29.64 29.69
CA VAL A 16 11.30 28.88 28.69
C VAL A 16 11.45 27.42 29.10
N LEU A 17 11.80 27.16 30.39
CA LEU A 17 11.90 25.77 30.88
C LEU A 17 10.57 25.00 30.78
N VAL A 18 9.47 25.61 31.23
CA VAL A 18 8.12 25.02 31.11
C VAL A 18 7.78 24.82 29.64
N GLY A 19 8.04 25.81 28.79
CA GLY A 19 7.84 25.71 27.33
C GLY A 19 8.62 24.55 26.71
N THR A 20 9.90 24.36 27.13
CA THR A 20 10.70 23.22 26.64
C THR A 20 10.11 21.87 27.08
N VAL A 21 9.65 21.74 28.32
CA VAL A 21 9.01 20.51 28.80
C VAL A 21 7.71 20.22 28.00
N VAL A 22 6.88 21.25 27.81
CA VAL A 22 5.64 21.11 27.01
C VAL A 22 5.97 20.71 25.56
N PHE A 23 7.00 21.32 24.97
CA PHE A 23 7.48 21.01 23.62
C PHE A 23 7.97 19.55 23.50
N LEU A 24 8.74 19.08 24.48
CA LEU A 24 9.21 17.68 24.54
C LEU A 24 8.04 16.69 24.68
N CYS A 25 7.06 17.01 25.54
CA CYS A 25 5.87 16.18 25.70
C CYS A 25 5.00 16.15 24.41
N ALA A 26 4.80 17.31 23.79
CA ALA A 26 4.06 17.41 22.53
C ALA A 26 4.76 16.66 21.39
N GLY A 27 6.09 16.82 21.27
CA GLY A 27 6.88 16.10 20.29
C GLY A 27 6.86 14.58 20.48
N GLY A 28 6.93 14.12 21.74
CA GLY A 28 6.79 12.70 22.08
C GLY A 28 5.42 12.13 21.71
N TYR A 29 4.36 12.86 22.01
CA TYR A 29 2.99 12.46 21.65
C TYR A 29 2.78 12.37 20.13
N VAL A 30 3.28 13.35 19.39
CA VAL A 30 3.20 13.34 17.91
C VAL A 30 4.00 12.18 17.33
N LEU A 31 5.18 11.90 17.87
CA LEU A 31 6.06 10.82 17.42
C LEU A 31 5.37 9.44 17.46
N GLU A 32 4.58 9.17 18.50
CA GLU A 32 3.84 7.90 18.64
C GLU A 32 2.76 7.71 17.57
N GLY A 33 2.20 8.80 17.03
CA GLY A 33 1.13 8.78 16.02
C GLY A 33 1.62 8.91 14.58
N MET A 34 2.91 9.13 14.33
CA MET A 34 3.41 9.33 12.98
C MET A 34 3.50 8.03 12.19
N PRO A 35 3.07 8.01 10.91
CA PRO A 35 3.26 6.85 10.05
C PRO A 35 4.74 6.57 9.81
N VAL A 36 5.10 5.28 9.85
CA VAL A 36 6.47 4.82 9.70
C VAL A 36 6.59 3.88 8.51
N ASP A 37 7.51 4.17 7.58
CA ASP A 37 7.79 3.34 6.41
C ASP A 37 9.31 3.23 6.18
N VAL A 38 9.76 2.34 5.26
CA VAL A 38 11.19 2.28 4.87
C VAL A 38 11.54 3.46 3.98
N PHE A 39 10.70 3.72 2.97
CA PHE A 39 10.91 4.76 1.98
C PHE A 39 9.73 5.73 1.97
N PRO A 40 9.96 7.00 1.65
CA PRO A 40 8.88 7.91 1.31
C PRO A 40 8.17 7.41 0.04
N GLU A 41 6.96 7.90 -0.22
CA GLU A 41 6.31 7.68 -1.50
C GLU A 41 7.13 8.40 -2.59
N PHE A 42 7.83 7.61 -3.43
CA PHE A 42 8.76 8.14 -4.44
C PHE A 42 8.22 8.04 -5.87
N ALA A 43 7.03 7.47 -6.04
CA ALA A 43 6.35 7.43 -7.33
C ALA A 43 5.25 8.49 -7.40
N PRO A 44 5.17 9.25 -8.50
CA PRO A 44 4.07 10.16 -8.72
C PRO A 44 2.74 9.40 -8.81
N PRO A 45 1.61 10.06 -8.54
CA PRO A 45 0.31 9.44 -8.67
C PRO A 45 0.11 8.83 -10.06
N GLN A 46 -0.39 7.60 -10.12
CA GLN A 46 -0.61 6.91 -11.39
C GLN A 46 -1.92 6.12 -11.37
N VAL A 47 -2.52 6.01 -12.54
CA VAL A 47 -3.71 5.19 -12.79
C VAL A 47 -3.33 4.14 -13.83
N VAL A 48 -3.53 2.87 -13.48
CA VAL A 48 -3.25 1.74 -14.37
C VAL A 48 -4.57 1.18 -14.88
N ILE A 49 -4.68 1.11 -16.20
CA ILE A 49 -5.84 0.60 -16.93
C ILE A 49 -5.44 -0.72 -17.57
N GLN A 50 -6.18 -1.78 -17.30
CA GLN A 50 -6.04 -3.06 -17.98
C GLN A 50 -7.28 -3.38 -18.80
N THR A 51 -7.07 -3.87 -20.02
CA THR A 51 -8.14 -4.29 -20.91
C THR A 51 -7.78 -5.65 -21.51
N GLU A 52 -8.61 -6.64 -21.21
CA GLU A 52 -8.45 -7.98 -21.78
C GLU A 52 -9.22 -8.10 -23.10
N ALA A 53 -8.55 -8.65 -24.09
CA ALA A 53 -9.09 -8.90 -25.42
C ALA A 53 -8.64 -10.27 -25.91
N PRO A 54 -9.21 -11.36 -25.38
CA PRO A 54 -8.79 -12.71 -25.71
C PRO A 54 -8.78 -12.96 -27.22
N GLY A 55 -7.66 -13.48 -27.72
CA GLY A 55 -7.50 -13.83 -29.13
C GLY A 55 -6.87 -12.75 -30.01
N LEU A 56 -6.67 -11.53 -29.52
CA LEU A 56 -5.94 -10.51 -30.28
C LEU A 56 -4.42 -10.73 -30.20
N ALA A 57 -3.73 -10.54 -31.32
CA ALA A 57 -2.27 -10.42 -31.36
C ALA A 57 -1.82 -9.11 -30.68
N PRO A 58 -0.56 -8.97 -30.24
CA PRO A 58 -0.07 -7.76 -29.61
C PRO A 58 -0.26 -6.49 -30.45
N GLU A 59 -0.02 -6.59 -31.76
CA GLU A 59 -0.17 -5.49 -32.71
C GLU A 59 -1.63 -5.05 -32.85
N ASP A 60 -2.55 -6.01 -32.88
CA ASP A 60 -3.99 -5.73 -32.92
C ASP A 60 -4.48 -5.13 -31.59
N ALA A 61 -4.00 -5.66 -30.46
CA ALA A 61 -4.29 -5.11 -29.13
C ALA A 61 -3.78 -3.67 -29.00
N GLU A 62 -2.59 -3.38 -29.57
CA GLU A 62 -2.04 -2.03 -29.62
C GLU A 62 -2.92 -1.08 -30.45
N ALA A 63 -3.20 -1.45 -31.69
CA ALA A 63 -3.92 -0.60 -32.61
C ALA A 63 -5.40 -0.37 -32.23
N LEU A 64 -6.08 -1.42 -31.77
CA LEU A 64 -7.53 -1.42 -31.57
C LEU A 64 -7.95 -1.08 -30.13
N ILE A 65 -7.05 -1.20 -29.15
CA ILE A 65 -7.37 -1.01 -27.73
C ILE A 65 -6.43 0.01 -27.09
N THR A 66 -5.12 -0.24 -27.13
CA THR A 66 -4.12 0.56 -26.43
C THR A 66 -4.10 1.99 -26.96
N PHE A 67 -3.94 2.16 -28.26
CA PHE A 67 -3.89 3.49 -28.89
C PHE A 67 -5.17 4.32 -28.69
N PRO A 68 -6.39 3.79 -28.82
CA PRO A 68 -7.61 4.51 -28.47
C PRO A 68 -7.65 4.98 -27.01
N ILE A 69 -7.21 4.15 -26.05
CA ILE A 69 -7.13 4.52 -24.63
C ILE A 69 -6.09 5.62 -24.43
N GLU A 70 -4.89 5.47 -24.96
CA GLU A 70 -3.82 6.46 -24.88
C GLU A 70 -4.28 7.83 -25.42
N SER A 71 -4.88 7.80 -26.61
CA SER A 71 -5.40 9.03 -27.25
C SER A 71 -6.46 9.72 -26.41
N ALA A 72 -7.32 8.94 -25.74
CA ALA A 72 -8.38 9.50 -24.88
C ALA A 72 -7.82 10.11 -23.59
N VAL A 73 -6.82 9.48 -22.96
CA VAL A 73 -6.30 9.92 -21.66
C VAL A 73 -5.19 10.98 -21.79
N ASN A 74 -4.53 11.08 -22.92
CA ASN A 74 -3.37 11.96 -23.13
C ASN A 74 -3.69 13.46 -22.94
N GLY A 75 -4.91 13.90 -23.13
CA GLY A 75 -5.33 15.29 -22.89
C GLY A 75 -5.93 15.56 -21.51
N THR A 76 -5.78 14.63 -20.55
CA THR A 76 -6.36 14.78 -19.21
C THR A 76 -5.53 15.78 -18.39
N PRO A 77 -6.16 16.73 -17.68
CA PRO A 77 -5.45 17.67 -16.84
C PRO A 77 -4.56 17.00 -15.81
N GLY A 78 -3.33 17.48 -15.66
CA GLY A 78 -2.37 16.97 -14.69
C GLY A 78 -1.59 15.73 -15.16
N VAL A 79 -1.83 15.19 -16.34
CA VAL A 79 -1.06 14.08 -16.91
C VAL A 79 0.36 14.56 -17.27
N ALA A 80 1.37 13.88 -16.71
CA ALA A 80 2.77 14.09 -17.01
C ALA A 80 3.24 13.24 -18.19
N LYS A 81 2.80 11.98 -18.23
CA LYS A 81 3.12 11.01 -19.30
C LYS A 81 2.16 9.84 -19.30
N VAL A 82 2.02 9.22 -20.46
CA VAL A 82 1.31 7.95 -20.66
C VAL A 82 2.32 6.91 -21.12
N ARG A 83 2.24 5.71 -20.59
CA ARG A 83 3.01 4.55 -20.99
C ARG A 83 2.07 3.38 -21.19
N SER A 84 2.41 2.51 -22.11
CA SER A 84 1.61 1.33 -22.37
C SER A 84 2.45 0.11 -22.68
N ALA A 85 1.82 -1.04 -22.55
CA ALA A 85 2.35 -2.32 -22.99
C ALA A 85 1.20 -3.14 -23.55
N SER A 86 1.39 -3.64 -24.79
CA SER A 86 0.45 -4.54 -25.46
C SER A 86 1.06 -5.93 -25.54
N SER A 87 0.30 -6.93 -25.13
CA SER A 87 0.67 -8.33 -25.18
C SER A 87 -0.48 -9.16 -25.76
N VAL A 88 -0.28 -10.45 -25.93
CA VAL A 88 -1.32 -11.34 -26.44
C VAL A 88 -2.57 -11.26 -25.60
N GLY A 89 -3.63 -10.70 -26.15
CA GLY A 89 -4.93 -10.57 -25.51
C GLY A 89 -4.99 -9.62 -24.31
N LEU A 90 -4.00 -8.73 -24.11
CA LEU A 90 -3.96 -7.82 -22.98
C LEU A 90 -3.33 -6.46 -23.34
N SER A 91 -4.03 -5.39 -23.05
CA SER A 91 -3.54 -4.01 -23.08
C SER A 91 -3.40 -3.48 -21.66
N THR A 92 -2.27 -2.89 -21.36
CA THR A 92 -2.01 -2.19 -20.08
C THR A 92 -1.57 -0.78 -20.37
N VAL A 93 -2.32 0.22 -19.89
CA VAL A 93 -2.00 1.64 -20.04
C VAL A 93 -1.79 2.26 -18.66
N VAL A 94 -0.65 2.90 -18.45
CA VAL A 94 -0.27 3.57 -17.21
C VAL A 94 -0.27 5.08 -17.44
N VAL A 95 -1.18 5.77 -16.80
CA VAL A 95 -1.30 7.23 -16.84
C VAL A 95 -0.62 7.80 -15.61
N VAL A 96 0.49 8.50 -15.79
CA VAL A 96 1.28 9.12 -14.71
C VAL A 96 0.95 10.59 -14.63
N PHE A 97 0.61 11.06 -13.44
CA PHE A 97 0.24 12.44 -13.16
C PHE A 97 1.39 13.24 -12.56
N ASN A 98 1.28 14.56 -12.58
CA ASN A 98 2.23 15.43 -11.89
C ASN A 98 2.15 15.23 -10.37
N TRP A 99 3.27 15.47 -9.68
CA TRP A 99 3.31 15.46 -8.23
C TRP A 99 2.29 16.44 -7.63
N GLY A 100 1.65 16.03 -6.54
CA GLY A 100 0.60 16.82 -5.88
C GLY A 100 -0.80 16.65 -6.48
N THR A 101 -0.95 15.91 -7.58
CA THR A 101 -2.28 15.57 -8.10
C THR A 101 -2.97 14.57 -7.16
N ASP A 102 -4.21 14.86 -6.76
CA ASP A 102 -5.02 13.91 -6.01
C ASP A 102 -5.35 12.68 -6.88
N VAL A 103 -4.94 11.50 -6.40
CA VAL A 103 -5.08 10.25 -7.13
C VAL A 103 -6.53 9.83 -7.36
N TYR A 104 -7.44 10.21 -6.48
CA TYR A 104 -8.88 9.91 -6.65
C TYR A 104 -9.51 10.77 -7.73
N THR A 105 -9.17 12.05 -7.76
CA THR A 105 -9.56 12.97 -8.85
C THR A 105 -8.96 12.51 -10.18
N ALA A 106 -7.67 12.15 -10.21
CA ALA A 106 -7.02 11.61 -11.39
C ALA A 106 -7.75 10.36 -11.93
N ARG A 107 -8.13 9.46 -11.04
CA ARG A 107 -8.88 8.24 -11.39
C ARG A 107 -10.25 8.54 -11.96
N GLN A 108 -10.97 9.53 -11.41
CA GLN A 108 -12.26 9.96 -11.95
C GLN A 108 -12.12 10.50 -13.36
N LEU A 109 -11.18 11.42 -13.59
CA LEU A 109 -10.93 12.00 -14.92
C LEU A 109 -10.56 10.92 -15.94
N VAL A 110 -9.70 9.97 -15.58
CA VAL A 110 -9.35 8.85 -16.45
C VAL A 110 -10.57 7.98 -16.75
N ASN A 111 -11.43 7.71 -15.76
CA ASN A 111 -12.65 6.94 -15.97
C ASN A 111 -13.58 7.60 -16.98
N GLU A 112 -13.79 8.90 -16.88
CA GLU A 112 -14.60 9.67 -17.85
C GLU A 112 -14.05 9.55 -19.27
N ARG A 113 -12.72 9.61 -19.44
CA ARG A 113 -12.06 9.45 -20.73
C ARG A 113 -12.21 8.04 -21.31
N ILE A 114 -12.06 7.02 -20.47
CA ILE A 114 -12.23 5.63 -20.88
C ILE A 114 -13.65 5.36 -21.38
N GLN A 115 -14.68 5.88 -20.69
CA GLN A 115 -16.06 5.69 -21.10
C GLN A 115 -16.32 6.22 -22.53
N SER A 116 -15.64 7.30 -22.94
CA SER A 116 -15.83 7.90 -24.29
C SER A 116 -15.29 7.03 -25.44
N VAL A 117 -14.44 6.05 -25.16
CA VAL A 117 -13.82 5.20 -26.19
C VAL A 117 -14.26 3.73 -26.11
N ARG A 118 -14.97 3.35 -25.07
CA ARG A 118 -15.37 1.97 -24.80
C ARG A 118 -16.12 1.30 -25.96
N ASP A 119 -17.02 2.05 -26.60
CA ASP A 119 -17.85 1.53 -27.68
C ASP A 119 -17.09 1.32 -29.01
N ARG A 120 -15.82 1.76 -29.06
CA ARG A 120 -14.94 1.61 -30.24
C ARG A 120 -14.16 0.30 -30.24
N PHE A 121 -14.19 -0.46 -29.13
CA PHE A 121 -13.41 -1.69 -29.02
C PHE A 121 -14.02 -2.83 -29.83
N PRO A 122 -13.19 -3.77 -30.31
CA PRO A 122 -13.66 -4.93 -31.04
C PRO A 122 -14.64 -5.79 -30.22
N PRO A 123 -15.58 -6.49 -30.86
CA PRO A 123 -16.42 -7.47 -30.18
C PRO A 123 -15.58 -8.53 -29.49
N GLY A 124 -15.95 -8.90 -28.25
CA GLY A 124 -15.20 -9.86 -27.44
C GLY A 124 -14.13 -9.25 -26.53
N THR A 125 -13.89 -7.93 -26.62
CA THR A 125 -13.03 -7.21 -25.67
C THR A 125 -13.77 -7.03 -24.34
N ASN A 126 -13.11 -7.37 -23.23
CA ASN A 126 -13.63 -7.11 -21.90
C ASN A 126 -13.61 -5.59 -21.59
N ALA A 127 -14.48 -5.15 -20.69
CA ALA A 127 -14.50 -3.77 -20.28
C ALA A 127 -13.14 -3.39 -19.63
N PRO A 128 -12.58 -2.19 -19.95
CA PRO A 128 -11.38 -1.69 -19.28
C PRO A 128 -11.56 -1.64 -17.77
N VAL A 129 -10.60 -2.15 -17.04
CA VAL A 129 -10.57 -2.16 -15.57
C VAL A 129 -9.42 -1.29 -15.08
N MET A 130 -9.73 -0.32 -14.25
CA MET A 130 -8.68 0.42 -13.53
C MET A 130 -8.23 -0.39 -12.32
N LEU A 131 -6.95 -0.71 -12.26
CA LEU A 131 -6.38 -1.43 -11.13
C LEU A 131 -6.53 -0.64 -9.82
N PRO A 132 -6.53 -1.32 -8.68
CA PRO A 132 -6.53 -0.67 -7.36
C PRO A 132 -5.37 0.31 -7.23
N ILE A 133 -5.59 1.39 -6.46
CA ILE A 133 -4.55 2.37 -6.16
C ILE A 133 -3.64 1.78 -5.10
N THR A 134 -2.47 1.34 -5.51
CA THR A 134 -1.43 0.81 -4.63
C THR A 134 -0.26 1.77 -4.53
N SER A 135 0.44 1.78 -3.41
CA SER A 135 1.75 2.41 -3.28
C SER A 135 2.77 1.75 -4.23
N ALA A 136 3.80 2.48 -4.64
CA ALA A 136 4.89 1.94 -5.44
C ALA A 136 5.65 0.80 -4.73
N VAL A 137 5.73 0.85 -3.40
CA VAL A 137 6.29 -0.19 -2.52
C VAL A 137 5.16 -0.81 -1.71
N GLY A 138 4.09 -1.20 -2.39
CA GLY A 138 2.82 -1.53 -1.76
C GLY A 138 2.68 -2.97 -1.26
N TRP A 139 3.63 -3.85 -1.47
CA TRP A 139 3.54 -5.22 -0.98
C TRP A 139 3.66 -5.26 0.54
N LEU A 140 2.68 -5.83 1.23
CA LEU A 140 2.67 -5.98 2.67
C LEU A 140 3.20 -7.35 3.10
N VAL A 141 2.49 -8.38 2.66
CA VAL A 141 2.73 -9.78 3.03
C VAL A 141 2.50 -10.66 1.82
N LYS A 142 3.29 -11.70 1.67
CA LYS A 142 3.01 -12.83 0.79
C LYS A 142 2.73 -14.06 1.62
N TYR A 143 1.64 -14.74 1.29
CA TYR A 143 1.29 -16.02 1.89
C TYR A 143 1.32 -17.14 0.85
N SER A 144 1.48 -18.37 1.30
CA SER A 144 1.27 -19.54 0.46
C SER A 144 0.23 -20.49 1.05
N LEU A 145 -0.44 -21.20 0.16
CA LEU A 145 -1.30 -22.34 0.49
C LEU A 145 -0.72 -23.59 -0.10
N GLN A 146 -0.56 -24.59 0.74
CA GLN A 146 -0.06 -25.92 0.40
C GLN A 146 -0.96 -26.99 1.04
N SER A 147 -1.06 -28.15 0.42
CA SER A 147 -1.70 -29.35 0.95
C SER A 147 -1.16 -30.58 0.23
N ASP A 148 -1.01 -31.67 0.97
CA ASP A 148 -0.60 -32.96 0.41
C ASP A 148 -1.78 -33.75 -0.16
N THR A 149 -3.02 -33.35 0.16
CA THR A 149 -4.23 -34.10 -0.18
C THR A 149 -5.12 -33.38 -1.19
N ARG A 150 -5.06 -32.02 -1.23
CA ARG A 150 -5.90 -31.18 -2.11
C ARG A 150 -5.19 -30.82 -3.39
N SER A 151 -6.00 -30.72 -4.46
CA SER A 151 -5.52 -30.22 -5.74
C SER A 151 -5.20 -28.72 -5.65
N LEU A 152 -4.29 -28.25 -6.54
CA LEU A 152 -3.99 -26.84 -6.69
C LEU A 152 -5.23 -26.01 -7.10
N MET A 153 -6.21 -26.61 -7.74
CA MET A 153 -7.50 -26.00 -8.09
C MET A 153 -8.34 -25.70 -6.83
N GLU A 154 -8.36 -26.62 -5.87
CA GLU A 154 -9.06 -26.43 -4.61
C GLU A 154 -8.37 -25.36 -3.76
N LEU A 155 -7.03 -25.40 -3.67
CA LEU A 155 -6.25 -24.36 -2.96
C LEU A 155 -6.47 -22.98 -3.57
N ARG A 156 -6.52 -22.89 -4.90
CA ARG A 156 -6.82 -21.64 -5.58
C ARG A 156 -8.24 -21.15 -5.28
N THR A 157 -9.21 -22.05 -5.23
CA THR A 157 -10.59 -21.73 -4.87
C THR A 157 -10.67 -21.17 -3.44
N ILE A 158 -9.98 -21.78 -2.48
CA ILE A 158 -9.89 -21.29 -1.11
C ILE A 158 -9.27 -19.88 -1.09
N SER A 159 -8.16 -19.66 -1.81
CA SER A 159 -7.52 -18.36 -1.89
C SER A 159 -8.44 -17.28 -2.42
N ASP A 160 -9.13 -17.54 -3.53
CA ASP A 160 -9.93 -16.53 -4.24
C ASP A 160 -11.28 -16.25 -3.57
N TRP A 161 -11.91 -17.24 -2.92
CA TRP A 161 -13.27 -17.15 -2.40
C TRP A 161 -13.38 -17.08 -0.88
N GLU A 162 -12.38 -17.57 -0.13
CA GLU A 162 -12.40 -17.53 1.31
C GLU A 162 -11.42 -16.50 1.89
N ILE A 163 -10.16 -16.51 1.42
CA ILE A 163 -9.10 -15.66 1.96
C ILE A 163 -9.21 -14.23 1.41
N ARG A 164 -9.23 -14.09 0.09
CA ARG A 164 -9.23 -12.79 -0.58
C ARG A 164 -10.35 -11.84 -0.12
N PRO A 165 -11.64 -12.26 -0.02
CA PRO A 165 -12.71 -11.35 0.41
C PRO A 165 -12.52 -10.86 1.86
N ARG A 166 -12.03 -11.73 2.76
CA ARG A 166 -11.78 -11.37 4.16
C ARG A 166 -10.64 -10.36 4.28
N LEU A 167 -9.58 -10.53 3.50
CA LEU A 167 -8.45 -9.60 3.50
C LEU A 167 -8.80 -8.26 2.84
N LEU A 168 -9.58 -8.25 1.77
CA LEU A 168 -10.05 -7.01 1.12
C LEU A 168 -10.99 -6.18 2.00
N ALA A 169 -11.64 -6.79 2.99
CA ALA A 169 -12.47 -6.08 3.96
C ALA A 169 -11.65 -5.28 5.00
N LEU A 170 -10.33 -5.50 5.07
CA LEU A 170 -9.46 -4.79 6.00
C LEU A 170 -9.14 -3.39 5.47
N GLY A 171 -9.34 -2.37 6.31
CA GLY A 171 -8.93 -1.01 5.98
C GLY A 171 -7.42 -0.92 5.79
N GLY A 172 -7.00 -0.35 4.66
CA GLY A 172 -5.59 -0.22 4.27
C GLY A 172 -5.11 -1.27 3.26
N VAL A 173 -5.87 -2.33 2.98
CA VAL A 173 -5.58 -3.31 1.92
C VAL A 173 -6.22 -2.85 0.60
N ALA A 174 -5.41 -2.71 -0.45
CA ALA A 174 -5.88 -2.33 -1.79
C ALA A 174 -6.16 -3.53 -2.69
N SER A 175 -5.32 -4.55 -2.62
CA SER A 175 -5.47 -5.73 -3.49
C SER A 175 -4.92 -6.99 -2.83
N VAL A 176 -5.50 -8.10 -3.21
CA VAL A 176 -5.01 -9.45 -2.89
C VAL A 176 -5.02 -10.23 -4.19
N VAL A 177 -3.85 -10.64 -4.66
CA VAL A 177 -3.65 -11.33 -5.94
C VAL A 177 -3.03 -12.68 -5.66
N ALA A 178 -3.72 -13.74 -6.05
CA ALA A 178 -3.19 -15.10 -5.97
C ALA A 178 -2.55 -15.49 -7.32
N ILE A 179 -1.37 -16.08 -7.26
CA ILE A 179 -0.62 -16.62 -8.40
C ILE A 179 -0.37 -18.12 -8.12
N GLY A 180 -0.34 -18.91 -9.18
CA GLY A 180 -0.29 -20.37 -9.06
C GLY A 180 -1.65 -21.00 -8.82
N GLY A 181 -1.67 -22.30 -8.84
CA GLY A 181 -2.92 -23.07 -8.83
C GLY A 181 -3.72 -22.91 -10.12
N GLU A 182 -4.89 -23.50 -10.12
CA GLU A 182 -5.78 -23.57 -11.28
C GLU A 182 -7.10 -22.90 -10.94
N VAL A 183 -7.50 -21.91 -11.75
CA VAL A 183 -8.82 -21.29 -11.62
C VAL A 183 -9.89 -22.28 -12.11
N LYS A 184 -10.80 -22.66 -11.22
CA LYS A 184 -11.86 -23.62 -11.49
C LYS A 184 -12.90 -23.07 -12.44
N GLN A 185 -13.17 -23.79 -13.52
CA GLN A 185 -14.18 -23.45 -14.52
C GLN A 185 -15.16 -24.58 -14.74
N TYR A 186 -16.42 -24.26 -15.08
CA TYR A 186 -17.35 -25.16 -15.69
C TYR A 186 -17.04 -25.24 -17.20
N GLN A 187 -16.46 -26.35 -17.63
CA GLN A 187 -16.09 -26.55 -19.03
C GLN A 187 -17.16 -27.38 -19.78
N VAL A 188 -17.62 -26.84 -20.89
CA VAL A 188 -18.54 -27.50 -21.81
C VAL A 188 -17.77 -27.81 -23.09
N LEU A 189 -17.27 -29.04 -23.21
CA LEU A 189 -16.46 -29.51 -24.33
C LEU A 189 -17.36 -30.00 -25.43
N LEU A 190 -17.55 -29.18 -26.45
CA LEU A 190 -18.43 -29.47 -27.58
C LEU A 190 -17.88 -30.60 -28.45
N SER A 191 -18.75 -31.56 -28.85
CA SER A 191 -18.40 -32.59 -29.84
C SER A 191 -18.89 -32.15 -31.22
N PRO A 192 -17.99 -31.86 -32.18
CA PRO A 192 -18.38 -31.46 -33.52
C PRO A 192 -19.25 -32.50 -34.24
N GLU A 193 -19.04 -33.80 -33.98
CA GLU A 193 -19.83 -34.89 -34.56
C GLU A 193 -21.26 -34.89 -34.03
N ARG A 194 -21.42 -34.79 -32.69
CA ARG A 194 -22.74 -34.74 -32.05
C ARG A 194 -23.49 -33.46 -32.43
N LEU A 195 -22.81 -32.29 -32.53
CA LEU A 195 -23.43 -31.06 -33.01
C LEU A 195 -23.99 -31.19 -34.42
N ARG A 196 -23.21 -31.79 -35.34
CA ARG A 196 -23.66 -32.05 -36.74
C ARG A 196 -24.87 -32.99 -36.79
N ALA A 197 -24.86 -34.06 -35.99
CA ALA A 197 -25.98 -35.02 -35.93
C ALA A 197 -27.30 -34.36 -35.54
N TYR A 198 -27.27 -33.39 -34.63
CA TYR A 198 -28.46 -32.64 -34.20
C TYR A 198 -28.65 -31.31 -34.96
N ARG A 199 -27.83 -31.01 -35.98
CA ARG A 199 -27.85 -29.74 -36.74
C ARG A 199 -27.81 -28.51 -35.85
N LEU A 200 -26.90 -28.53 -34.88
CA LEU A 200 -26.63 -27.44 -33.91
C LEU A 200 -25.26 -26.85 -34.15
N THR A 201 -25.11 -25.58 -33.74
CA THR A 201 -23.86 -24.86 -33.74
C THR A 201 -23.37 -24.68 -32.30
N GLY A 202 -22.08 -24.34 -32.13
CA GLY A 202 -21.56 -23.94 -30.81
C GLY A 202 -22.26 -22.72 -30.25
N GLU A 203 -22.67 -21.79 -31.11
CA GLU A 203 -23.44 -20.61 -30.72
C GLU A 203 -24.83 -20.93 -30.17
N ASP A 204 -25.52 -21.95 -30.72
CA ASP A 204 -26.78 -22.41 -30.15
C ASP A 204 -26.63 -22.88 -28.70
N VAL A 205 -25.53 -23.61 -28.40
CA VAL A 205 -25.21 -24.07 -27.04
C VAL A 205 -24.86 -22.90 -26.13
N ARG A 206 -24.01 -21.98 -26.57
CA ARG A 206 -23.61 -20.78 -25.82
C ARG A 206 -24.85 -19.94 -25.45
N ALA A 207 -25.67 -19.64 -26.43
CA ALA A 207 -26.89 -18.86 -26.25
C ALA A 207 -27.91 -19.54 -25.33
N ALA A 208 -28.02 -20.87 -25.39
CA ALA A 208 -28.89 -21.63 -24.50
C ALA A 208 -28.41 -21.57 -23.04
N LEU A 209 -27.10 -21.76 -22.79
CA LEU A 209 -26.51 -21.65 -21.46
C LEU A 209 -26.66 -20.24 -20.87
N ALA A 210 -26.43 -19.22 -21.70
CA ALA A 210 -26.59 -17.82 -21.26
C ALA A 210 -28.04 -17.51 -20.85
N ARG A 211 -29.03 -18.02 -21.59
CA ARG A 211 -30.44 -17.82 -21.27
C ARG A 211 -30.92 -18.62 -20.07
N SER A 212 -30.38 -19.82 -19.83
CA SER A 212 -30.79 -20.67 -18.72
C SER A 212 -30.16 -20.30 -17.37
N ASN A 213 -29.05 -19.57 -17.38
CA ASN A 213 -28.35 -19.19 -16.14
C ASN A 213 -28.90 -17.89 -15.55
N VAL A 214 -30.22 -17.77 -15.43
CA VAL A 214 -30.91 -16.60 -14.89
C VAL A 214 -32.07 -17.05 -14.02
N ASN A 215 -32.16 -16.50 -12.81
CA ASN A 215 -33.37 -16.64 -12.00
C ASN A 215 -34.48 -15.76 -12.60
N SER A 216 -35.64 -16.33 -12.82
CA SER A 216 -36.79 -15.58 -13.32
C SER A 216 -37.63 -15.07 -12.15
N PRO A 217 -37.89 -13.75 -12.06
CA PRO A 217 -38.85 -13.25 -11.12
C PRO A 217 -40.25 -13.82 -11.44
N GLY A 218 -40.88 -14.44 -10.46
CA GLY A 218 -42.24 -14.90 -10.54
C GLY A 218 -43.22 -13.85 -10.03
N ALA A 219 -44.50 -14.21 -10.02
CA ALA A 219 -45.53 -13.39 -9.42
C ALA A 219 -45.54 -13.55 -7.88
N PHE A 220 -46.28 -12.69 -7.21
CA PHE A 220 -46.63 -12.90 -5.81
C PHE A 220 -47.79 -13.86 -5.70
N LEU A 221 -47.70 -14.84 -4.81
CA LEU A 221 -48.79 -15.70 -4.41
C LEU A 221 -49.32 -15.17 -3.07
N THR A 222 -50.60 -14.76 -3.04
CA THR A 222 -51.26 -14.32 -1.82
C THR A 222 -52.06 -15.47 -1.25
N GLU A 223 -51.68 -15.97 -0.10
CA GLU A 223 -52.42 -17.02 0.62
C GLU A 223 -52.62 -16.63 2.07
N ARG A 224 -53.84 -16.70 2.56
CA ARG A 224 -54.23 -16.40 3.94
C ARG A 224 -53.77 -15.04 4.46
N GLY A 225 -53.74 -14.00 3.59
CA GLY A 225 -53.33 -12.66 3.96
C GLY A 225 -51.81 -12.45 4.00
N GLN A 226 -51.04 -13.42 3.54
CA GLN A 226 -49.56 -13.30 3.39
C GLN A 226 -49.22 -13.35 1.92
N GLU A 227 -48.19 -12.57 1.52
CA GLU A 227 -47.64 -12.59 0.18
C GLU A 227 -46.35 -13.41 0.14
N TYR A 228 -46.27 -14.35 -0.76
CA TYR A 228 -45.10 -15.16 -1.03
C TYR A 228 -44.50 -14.77 -2.39
N VAL A 229 -43.20 -14.48 -2.40
CA VAL A 229 -42.48 -14.24 -3.66
C VAL A 229 -42.19 -15.58 -4.33
N VAL A 230 -42.67 -15.76 -5.54
CA VAL A 230 -42.35 -16.94 -6.37
C VAL A 230 -41.14 -16.61 -7.22
N THR A 231 -40.06 -17.38 -7.11
CA THR A 231 -38.84 -17.22 -7.94
C THR A 231 -38.57 -18.51 -8.71
N GLY A 232 -38.48 -18.41 -10.01
CA GLY A 232 -38.00 -19.51 -10.84
C GLY A 232 -36.47 -19.65 -10.67
N LEU A 233 -36.02 -20.78 -10.11
CA LEU A 233 -34.58 -21.05 -9.93
C LEU A 233 -34.00 -21.60 -11.24
N GLY A 234 -33.37 -20.73 -12.02
CA GLY A 234 -32.67 -21.10 -13.26
C GLY A 234 -31.15 -20.95 -13.19
N ARG A 235 -30.62 -20.38 -12.09
CA ARG A 235 -29.17 -20.18 -11.95
C ARG A 235 -28.45 -21.52 -11.82
N ILE A 236 -27.44 -21.73 -12.65
CA ILE A 236 -26.58 -22.91 -12.65
C ILE A 236 -25.78 -22.97 -11.36
N THR A 237 -25.89 -24.05 -10.59
CA THR A 237 -25.17 -24.30 -9.34
C THR A 237 -24.36 -25.58 -9.35
N SER A 238 -24.67 -26.48 -10.30
CA SER A 238 -24.04 -27.80 -10.42
C SER A 238 -23.67 -28.14 -11.86
N LEU A 239 -22.81 -29.15 -12.04
CA LEU A 239 -22.55 -29.73 -13.38
C LEU A 239 -23.80 -30.31 -14.01
N ASP A 240 -24.72 -30.85 -13.20
CA ASP A 240 -25.95 -31.44 -13.71
C ASP A 240 -26.95 -30.41 -14.24
N ASP A 241 -26.97 -29.22 -13.66
CA ASP A 241 -27.74 -28.09 -14.20
C ASP A 241 -27.24 -27.72 -15.60
N VAL A 242 -25.93 -27.67 -15.79
CA VAL A 242 -25.31 -27.42 -17.11
C VAL A 242 -25.66 -28.56 -18.06
N ARG A 243 -25.53 -29.84 -17.66
CA ARG A 243 -25.81 -31.03 -18.49
C ARG A 243 -27.25 -31.07 -18.91
N ASN A 244 -28.18 -30.67 -18.05
CA ASN A 244 -29.63 -30.72 -18.27
C ASN A 244 -30.18 -29.44 -18.90
N THR A 245 -29.34 -28.44 -19.21
CA THR A 245 -29.79 -27.27 -19.97
C THR A 245 -30.29 -27.68 -21.37
N VAL A 246 -31.49 -27.23 -21.74
CA VAL A 246 -32.08 -27.47 -23.04
C VAL A 246 -31.48 -26.52 -24.07
N VAL A 247 -30.84 -27.06 -25.09
CA VAL A 247 -30.27 -26.28 -26.21
C VAL A 247 -31.37 -25.93 -27.22
N LYS A 248 -32.16 -26.94 -27.64
CA LYS A 248 -33.20 -26.79 -28.66
C LYS A 248 -34.23 -27.92 -28.56
N PHE A 249 -35.43 -27.68 -29.08
CA PHE A 249 -36.44 -28.73 -29.30
C PHE A 249 -36.41 -29.15 -30.76
N ILE A 250 -36.33 -30.47 -31.03
CA ILE A 250 -36.44 -31.07 -32.34
C ILE A 250 -37.62 -32.01 -32.29
N ALA A 251 -38.67 -31.77 -33.12
CA ALA A 251 -39.91 -32.55 -33.14
C ALA A 251 -40.49 -32.80 -31.72
N ARG A 252 -40.55 -31.78 -30.88
CA ARG A 252 -41.00 -31.80 -29.48
C ARG A 252 -40.06 -32.53 -28.49
N THR A 253 -38.95 -33.08 -28.96
CA THR A 253 -37.95 -33.72 -28.09
C THR A 253 -36.86 -32.69 -27.68
N PRO A 254 -36.62 -32.47 -26.38
CA PRO A 254 -35.58 -31.56 -25.95
C PRO A 254 -34.21 -32.18 -26.20
N ILE A 255 -33.31 -31.39 -26.78
CA ILE A 255 -31.88 -31.72 -26.89
C ILE A 255 -31.13 -30.97 -25.79
N TYR A 256 -30.49 -31.71 -24.92
CA TYR A 256 -29.75 -31.20 -23.78
C TYR A 256 -28.27 -30.98 -24.11
N VAL A 257 -27.58 -30.17 -23.33
CA VAL A 257 -26.13 -29.95 -23.44
C VAL A 257 -25.36 -31.28 -23.40
N ARG A 258 -25.75 -32.22 -22.52
CA ARG A 258 -25.14 -33.57 -22.44
C ARG A 258 -25.22 -34.39 -23.72
N ASN A 259 -26.16 -34.10 -24.61
CA ASN A 259 -26.28 -34.79 -25.88
C ASN A 259 -25.20 -34.34 -26.88
N VAL A 260 -24.67 -33.14 -26.76
CA VAL A 260 -23.77 -32.50 -27.73
C VAL A 260 -22.41 -32.10 -27.15
N ALA A 261 -22.24 -32.21 -25.83
CA ALA A 261 -21.01 -31.82 -25.12
C ALA A 261 -20.72 -32.74 -23.93
N ASP A 262 -19.48 -32.75 -23.51
CA ASP A 262 -19.04 -33.31 -22.25
C ASP A 262 -18.85 -32.16 -21.23
N VAL A 263 -19.48 -32.28 -20.05
CA VAL A 263 -19.50 -31.24 -19.04
C VAL A 263 -18.69 -31.71 -17.82
N ARG A 264 -17.66 -30.94 -17.47
CA ARG A 264 -16.77 -31.24 -16.33
C ARG A 264 -16.26 -29.98 -15.69
N PHE A 265 -15.66 -30.10 -14.50
CA PHE A 265 -14.76 -29.08 -13.98
C PHE A 265 -13.43 -29.17 -14.72
N GLY A 266 -12.86 -28.04 -15.06
CA GLY A 266 -11.57 -27.93 -15.67
C GLY A 266 -10.82 -26.68 -15.22
N ALA A 267 -9.55 -26.59 -15.58
CA ALA A 267 -8.70 -25.46 -15.28
C ALA A 267 -8.83 -24.39 -16.37
N GLU A 268 -8.82 -23.12 -15.96
CA GLU A 268 -8.52 -22.02 -16.87
C GLU A 268 -7.10 -22.16 -17.43
N ILE A 269 -6.86 -21.61 -18.61
CA ILE A 269 -5.52 -21.59 -19.19
C ILE A 269 -4.56 -20.85 -18.24
N LYS A 270 -3.59 -21.57 -17.71
CA LYS A 270 -2.57 -21.01 -16.81
C LYS A 270 -1.74 -19.92 -17.51
N ARG A 271 -1.60 -18.77 -16.86
CA ARG A 271 -0.72 -17.68 -17.31
C ARG A 271 0.48 -17.48 -16.38
N GLY A 272 0.55 -18.21 -15.28
CA GLY A 272 1.63 -18.18 -14.31
C GLY A 272 1.54 -19.32 -13.32
N ASP A 273 2.61 -19.64 -12.67
CA ASP A 273 2.67 -20.69 -11.67
C ASP A 273 3.27 -20.15 -10.36
N GLY A 274 3.02 -20.84 -9.25
CA GLY A 274 3.51 -20.53 -7.93
C GLY A 274 4.11 -21.76 -7.27
N ALA A 275 5.23 -21.57 -6.59
CA ALA A 275 5.89 -22.61 -5.82
C ALA A 275 6.56 -22.03 -4.57
N VAL A 276 6.72 -22.85 -3.54
CA VAL A 276 7.54 -22.58 -2.37
C VAL A 276 8.68 -23.59 -2.38
N GLY A 277 9.90 -23.12 -2.57
CA GLY A 277 11.03 -23.99 -2.91
C GLY A 277 10.75 -24.72 -4.23
N VAL A 278 10.62 -26.04 -4.17
CA VAL A 278 10.30 -26.91 -5.33
C VAL A 278 8.86 -27.41 -5.33
N THR A 279 8.08 -27.11 -4.29
CA THR A 279 6.70 -27.61 -4.15
C THR A 279 5.72 -26.64 -4.77
N PRO A 280 4.88 -27.08 -5.70
CA PRO A 280 3.82 -26.25 -6.26
C PRO A 280 2.88 -25.73 -5.16
N ALA A 281 2.54 -24.44 -5.23
CA ALA A 281 1.74 -23.77 -4.22
C ALA A 281 0.89 -22.65 -4.83
N VAL A 282 -0.14 -22.23 -4.12
CA VAL A 282 -0.84 -20.98 -4.42
C VAL A 282 -0.22 -19.87 -3.58
N VAL A 283 0.37 -18.87 -4.22
CA VAL A 283 1.02 -17.74 -3.56
C VAL A 283 0.15 -16.50 -3.66
N GLY A 284 -0.29 -15.98 -2.53
CA GLY A 284 -1.06 -14.74 -2.46
C GLY A 284 -0.18 -13.54 -2.11
N THR A 285 -0.29 -12.47 -2.87
CA THR A 285 0.36 -11.18 -2.60
C THR A 285 -0.68 -10.17 -2.14
N ILE A 286 -0.47 -9.59 -0.97
CA ILE A 286 -1.33 -8.57 -0.37
C ILE A 286 -0.64 -7.23 -0.52
N SER A 287 -1.36 -6.26 -1.10
CA SER A 287 -0.83 -4.91 -1.32
C SER A 287 -1.61 -3.86 -0.55
N LYS A 288 -0.90 -2.88 0.02
CA LYS A 288 -1.51 -1.76 0.74
C LYS A 288 -2.11 -0.72 -0.20
N ALA A 289 -3.11 -0.02 0.30
CA ALA A 289 -3.66 1.16 -0.34
C ALA A 289 -2.66 2.32 -0.28
N TYR A 290 -2.73 3.21 -1.26
CA TYR A 290 -1.95 4.45 -1.27
C TYR A 290 -2.21 5.25 0.02
N GLY A 291 -1.15 5.72 0.66
CA GLY A 291 -1.23 6.47 1.91
C GLY A 291 -1.54 5.65 3.17
N ALA A 292 -1.74 4.33 3.07
CA ALA A 292 -1.92 3.48 4.24
C ALA A 292 -0.58 3.24 4.96
N ASP A 293 -0.64 3.16 6.29
CA ASP A 293 0.53 2.81 7.12
C ASP A 293 0.89 1.33 6.98
N THR A 294 2.15 1.04 6.68
CA THR A 294 2.62 -0.31 6.39
C THR A 294 2.59 -1.20 7.62
N LEU A 295 3.08 -0.74 8.78
CA LEU A 295 3.16 -1.55 9.99
C LEU A 295 1.78 -1.89 10.53
N THR A 296 0.92 -0.88 10.70
CA THR A 296 -0.45 -1.06 11.20
C THR A 296 -1.26 -1.97 10.28
N THR A 297 -1.13 -1.81 8.95
CA THR A 297 -1.87 -2.63 7.99
C THR A 297 -1.33 -4.06 7.96
N THR A 298 -0.01 -4.25 8.03
CA THR A 298 0.60 -5.58 8.13
C THR A 298 0.09 -6.33 9.35
N TYR A 299 0.08 -5.69 10.52
CA TYR A 299 -0.42 -6.30 11.75
C TYR A 299 -1.90 -6.73 11.63
N LYS A 300 -2.76 -5.88 11.06
CA LYS A 300 -4.18 -6.25 10.81
C LYS A 300 -4.30 -7.46 9.88
N VAL A 301 -3.48 -7.51 8.84
CA VAL A 301 -3.42 -8.63 7.89
C VAL A 301 -2.97 -9.91 8.58
N GLU A 302 -1.94 -9.86 9.42
CA GLU A 302 -1.43 -11.03 10.15
C GLU A 302 -2.46 -11.60 11.13
N VAL A 303 -3.13 -10.72 11.88
CA VAL A 303 -4.23 -11.14 12.78
C VAL A 303 -5.35 -11.80 11.99
N ALA A 304 -5.73 -11.24 10.83
CA ALA A 304 -6.76 -11.83 9.99
C ALA A 304 -6.33 -13.16 9.37
N LEU A 305 -5.08 -13.29 8.91
CA LEU A 305 -4.55 -14.55 8.37
C LEU A 305 -4.49 -15.64 9.46
N ALA A 306 -4.10 -15.29 10.69
CA ALA A 306 -4.14 -16.21 11.82
C ALA A 306 -5.57 -16.70 12.13
N GLN A 307 -6.56 -15.79 12.09
CA GLN A 307 -7.98 -16.16 12.23
C GLN A 307 -8.48 -17.04 11.07
N ILE A 308 -8.07 -16.72 9.84
CA ILE A 308 -8.41 -17.51 8.66
C ILE A 308 -7.85 -18.93 8.80
N GLN A 309 -6.60 -19.08 9.22
CA GLN A 309 -5.98 -20.39 9.42
C GLN A 309 -6.81 -21.31 10.35
N THR A 310 -7.45 -20.76 11.38
CA THR A 310 -8.31 -21.57 12.28
C THR A 310 -9.61 -22.05 11.63
N THR A 311 -10.02 -21.44 10.54
CA THR A 311 -11.24 -21.79 9.79
C THR A 311 -10.98 -22.63 8.56
N LEU A 312 -9.72 -22.72 8.13
CA LEU A 312 -9.32 -23.56 7.00
C LEU A 312 -9.38 -25.05 7.37
N PRO A 313 -9.58 -25.93 6.39
CA PRO A 313 -9.45 -27.37 6.60
C PRO A 313 -8.07 -27.72 7.16
N SER A 314 -8.03 -28.71 8.04
CA SER A 314 -6.80 -29.11 8.76
C SER A 314 -5.65 -29.62 7.87
N ASP A 315 -5.99 -30.01 6.65
CA ASP A 315 -5.05 -30.49 5.62
C ASP A 315 -4.47 -29.34 4.76
N VAL A 316 -4.89 -28.08 4.99
CA VAL A 316 -4.38 -26.90 4.29
C VAL A 316 -3.46 -26.10 5.19
N THR A 317 -2.20 -25.95 4.77
CA THR A 317 -1.21 -25.11 5.44
C THR A 317 -1.17 -23.74 4.79
N LEU A 318 -1.36 -22.69 5.61
CA LEU A 318 -1.20 -21.31 5.22
C LEU A 318 0.10 -20.80 5.87
N ASP A 319 1.13 -20.57 5.04
CA ASP A 319 2.40 -19.98 5.46
C ASP A 319 2.47 -18.51 5.10
N VAL A 320 2.82 -17.66 6.06
CA VAL A 320 2.90 -16.19 5.92
C VAL A 320 4.35 -15.68 5.98
N GLN A 321 5.33 -16.57 6.04
CA GLN A 321 6.75 -16.21 6.19
C GLN A 321 7.48 -15.95 4.87
N LEU A 322 6.80 -16.02 3.73
CA LEU A 322 7.43 -15.84 2.43
C LEU A 322 7.97 -14.43 2.19
N PHE A 323 7.26 -13.42 2.64
CA PHE A 323 7.64 -12.03 2.54
C PHE A 323 6.80 -11.19 3.51
N ARG A 324 7.48 -10.36 4.29
CA ARG A 324 6.88 -9.42 5.22
C ARG A 324 7.58 -8.07 5.12
N GLN A 325 6.91 -7.07 4.56
CA GLN A 325 7.49 -5.73 4.40
C GLN A 325 7.87 -5.09 5.74
N ALA A 326 7.10 -5.38 6.77
CA ALA A 326 7.35 -4.85 8.11
C ALA A 326 8.72 -5.25 8.66
N ASP A 327 9.29 -6.41 8.29
CA ASP A 327 10.63 -6.84 8.75
C ASP A 327 11.72 -5.87 8.31
N PHE A 328 11.60 -5.31 7.09
CA PHE A 328 12.54 -4.31 6.58
C PHE A 328 12.42 -2.99 7.34
N ILE A 329 11.18 -2.60 7.69
CA ILE A 329 10.91 -1.38 8.46
C ILE A 329 11.45 -1.55 9.87
N GLU A 330 11.07 -2.61 10.56
CA GLU A 330 11.48 -2.92 11.93
C GLU A 330 13.01 -3.02 12.05
N SER A 331 13.65 -3.73 11.12
CA SER A 331 15.12 -3.85 11.08
C SER A 331 15.79 -2.51 10.84
N SER A 332 15.27 -1.70 9.90
CA SER A 332 15.82 -0.37 9.60
C SER A 332 15.70 0.57 10.80
N ILE A 333 14.53 0.59 11.45
CA ILE A 333 14.29 1.40 12.65
C ILE A 333 15.17 0.93 13.80
N HIS A 334 15.27 -0.40 14.02
CA HIS A 334 16.10 -0.96 15.08
C HIS A 334 17.57 -0.57 14.91
N ASN A 335 18.11 -0.75 13.71
CA ASN A 335 19.50 -0.40 13.40
C ASN A 335 19.75 1.09 13.57
N LEU A 336 18.83 1.94 13.12
CA LEU A 336 18.95 3.38 13.25
C LEU A 336 18.80 3.83 14.70
N LYS A 337 17.82 3.30 15.45
CA LYS A 337 17.68 3.57 16.89
C LYS A 337 18.94 3.19 17.65
N ARG A 338 19.53 2.03 17.33
CA ARG A 338 20.78 1.58 17.90
C ARG A 338 21.92 2.55 17.58
N ALA A 339 22.09 2.94 16.32
CA ALA A 339 23.13 3.91 15.91
C ALA A 339 22.96 5.28 16.59
N LEU A 340 21.71 5.77 16.73
CA LEU A 340 21.43 7.02 17.44
C LEU A 340 21.77 6.93 18.92
N VAL A 341 21.42 5.81 19.58
CA VAL A 341 21.74 5.59 21.00
C VAL A 341 23.25 5.45 21.21
N GLU A 342 23.93 4.66 20.39
CA GLU A 342 25.39 4.51 20.42
C GLU A 342 26.10 5.86 20.16
N GLY A 343 25.64 6.61 19.15
CA GLY A 343 26.15 7.94 18.85
C GLY A 343 25.94 8.94 20.00
N ALA A 344 24.73 8.98 20.57
CA ALA A 344 24.42 9.82 21.72
C ALA A 344 25.27 9.45 22.95
N LEU A 345 25.54 8.17 23.18
CA LEU A 345 26.41 7.69 24.26
C LEU A 345 27.84 8.16 24.03
N ILE A 346 28.40 8.01 22.84
CA ILE A 346 29.76 8.45 22.49
C ILE A 346 29.88 9.96 22.68
N VAL A 347 28.91 10.72 22.13
CA VAL A 347 28.86 12.19 22.29
C VAL A 347 28.81 12.57 23.78
N THR A 348 27.99 11.88 24.58
CA THR A 348 27.91 12.11 26.03
C THR A 348 29.24 11.88 26.72
N ILE A 349 29.96 10.80 26.40
CA ILE A 349 31.28 10.50 26.95
C ILE A 349 32.30 11.59 26.56
N VAL A 350 32.35 11.96 25.28
CA VAL A 350 33.25 13.01 24.76
C VAL A 350 32.96 14.35 25.43
N LEU A 351 31.68 14.74 25.53
CA LEU A 351 31.26 15.94 26.22
C LEU A 351 31.71 15.98 27.68
N PHE A 352 31.55 14.86 28.39
CA PHE A 352 31.95 14.76 29.78
C PHE A 352 33.46 14.89 29.94
N LEU A 353 34.24 14.28 29.08
CA LEU A 353 35.70 14.35 29.06
C LEU A 353 36.19 15.77 28.72
N PHE A 354 35.54 16.44 27.76
CA PHE A 354 35.95 17.80 27.35
C PHE A 354 35.54 18.86 28.37
N LEU A 355 34.30 18.84 28.83
CA LEU A 355 33.77 19.88 29.72
C LEU A 355 34.15 19.66 31.21
N MET A 356 34.57 18.46 31.59
CA MET A 356 34.92 18.07 32.97
C MET A 356 33.92 18.54 34.03
N ASN A 357 32.68 18.78 33.62
CA ASN A 357 31.64 19.35 34.47
C ASN A 357 30.26 18.76 34.08
N VAL A 358 29.66 18.04 35.02
CA VAL A 358 28.35 17.32 34.82
C VAL A 358 27.22 18.30 34.47
N ARG A 359 27.23 19.53 35.02
CA ARG A 359 26.13 20.49 34.76
C ARG A 359 26.17 21.01 33.33
N THR A 360 27.35 21.35 32.82
CA THR A 360 27.52 21.84 31.45
C THR A 360 27.24 20.73 30.45
N ALA A 361 27.70 19.50 30.70
CA ALA A 361 27.39 18.33 29.88
C ALA A 361 25.88 18.06 29.82
N PHE A 362 25.16 18.13 30.95
CA PHE A 362 23.71 17.93 30.98
C PHE A 362 22.95 19.00 30.17
N ILE A 363 23.37 20.27 30.23
CA ILE A 363 22.75 21.37 29.46
C ILE A 363 22.88 21.08 27.95
N SER A 364 24.08 20.71 27.48
CA SER A 364 24.30 20.34 26.07
C SER A 364 23.53 19.11 25.67
N LEU A 365 23.41 18.10 26.56
CA LEU A 365 22.63 16.86 26.26
C LEU A 365 21.13 17.12 26.12
N VAL A 366 20.54 18.10 26.78
CA VAL A 366 19.11 18.45 26.62
C VAL A 366 18.82 19.01 25.22
N SER A 367 19.81 19.58 24.54
CA SER A 367 19.64 20.06 23.15
C SER A 367 19.33 18.92 22.18
N ILE A 368 19.87 17.72 22.41
CA ILE A 368 19.67 16.56 21.52
C ILE A 368 18.17 16.19 21.38
N PRO A 369 17.45 15.83 22.46
CA PRO A 369 16.05 15.47 22.34
C PRO A 369 15.18 16.66 21.90
N THR A 370 15.54 17.89 22.29
CA THR A 370 14.81 19.09 21.88
C THR A 370 14.88 19.30 20.36
N SER A 371 16.06 19.17 19.77
CA SER A 371 16.28 19.31 18.33
C SER A 371 15.65 18.18 17.54
N LEU A 372 15.79 16.93 18.02
CA LEU A 372 15.18 15.76 17.40
C LEU A 372 13.66 15.92 17.31
N LEU A 373 13.02 16.24 18.44
CA LEU A 373 11.57 16.42 18.47
C LEU A 373 11.13 17.68 17.70
N GLY A 374 11.96 18.73 17.65
CA GLY A 374 11.74 19.88 16.78
C GLY A 374 11.72 19.52 15.30
N GLY A 375 12.66 18.70 14.85
CA GLY A 375 12.70 18.14 13.51
C GLY A 375 11.47 17.27 13.21
N ILE A 376 11.09 16.39 14.13
CA ILE A 376 9.90 15.52 14.01
C ILE A 376 8.61 16.34 13.91
N LEU A 377 8.42 17.36 14.75
CA LEU A 377 7.28 18.27 14.69
C LEU A 377 7.22 19.02 13.36
N THR A 378 8.37 19.42 12.85
CA THR A 378 8.47 20.08 11.54
C THR A 378 8.07 19.12 10.42
N LEU A 379 8.60 17.89 10.41
CA LEU A 379 8.20 16.86 9.45
C LEU A 379 6.68 16.61 9.49
N HIS A 380 6.11 16.47 10.69
CA HIS A 380 4.68 16.30 10.89
C HIS A 380 3.86 17.48 10.31
N ALA A 381 4.30 18.72 10.56
CA ALA A 381 3.63 19.93 10.04
C ALA A 381 3.61 19.97 8.50
N PHE A 382 4.62 19.39 7.84
CA PHE A 382 4.68 19.24 6.38
C PHE A 382 4.00 17.96 5.86
N GLY A 383 3.38 17.14 6.73
CA GLY A 383 2.74 15.88 6.34
C GLY A 383 3.74 14.78 5.93
N ILE A 384 4.99 14.89 6.35
CA ILE A 384 6.06 13.93 6.02
C ILE A 384 6.16 12.91 7.15
N GLY A 385 6.03 11.62 6.82
CA GLY A 385 6.18 10.51 7.77
C GLY A 385 7.64 10.21 8.12
N ILE A 386 7.81 9.30 9.08
CA ILE A 386 9.13 8.79 9.47
C ILE A 386 9.55 7.70 8.49
N ASN A 387 10.75 7.84 7.92
CA ASN A 387 11.34 6.84 7.04
C ASN A 387 12.88 6.86 7.17
N ALA A 388 13.57 5.92 6.52
CA ALA A 388 15.02 5.82 6.59
C ALA A 388 15.75 7.12 6.15
N MET A 389 15.19 7.85 5.18
CA MET A 389 15.77 9.12 4.71
C MET A 389 15.57 10.25 5.72
N THR A 390 14.34 10.41 6.26
CA THR A 390 14.06 11.47 7.26
C THR A 390 14.82 11.23 8.54
N LEU A 391 14.95 9.97 9.00
CA LEU A 391 15.73 9.61 10.16
C LEU A 391 17.24 9.78 9.93
N GLY A 392 17.74 9.46 8.74
CA GLY A 392 19.11 9.72 8.35
C GLY A 392 19.45 11.22 8.36
N GLY A 393 18.55 12.04 7.79
CA GLY A 393 18.66 13.50 7.84
C GLY A 393 18.63 14.06 9.26
N LEU A 394 17.73 13.56 10.12
CA LEU A 394 17.70 13.93 11.54
C LEU A 394 18.98 13.54 12.28
N ALA A 395 19.56 12.37 11.97
CA ALA A 395 20.84 11.94 12.59
C ALA A 395 21.99 12.90 12.26
N VAL A 396 22.08 13.37 11.01
CA VAL A 396 23.07 14.38 10.59
C VAL A 396 22.80 15.72 11.30
N ALA A 397 21.55 16.18 11.30
CA ALA A 397 21.15 17.44 11.93
C ALA A 397 21.43 17.46 13.45
N ILE A 398 21.27 16.31 14.14
CA ILE A 398 21.61 16.19 15.57
C ILE A 398 23.11 16.49 15.80
N GLY A 399 24.00 15.97 14.95
CA GLY A 399 25.42 16.20 15.03
C GLY A 399 25.74 17.70 15.00
N GLU A 400 25.21 18.41 14.02
CA GLU A 400 25.40 19.87 13.83
C GLU A 400 24.89 20.69 15.02
N VAL A 401 23.65 20.41 15.46
CA VAL A 401 23.02 21.17 16.57
C VAL A 401 23.72 20.91 17.91
N VAL A 402 24.25 19.70 18.12
CA VAL A 402 25.00 19.36 19.34
C VAL A 402 26.31 20.16 19.39
N ASP A 403 26.97 20.26 18.25
CA ASP A 403 28.24 21.01 18.14
C ASP A 403 28.04 22.50 18.45
N ASP A 404 27.01 23.12 17.91
CA ASP A 404 26.61 24.50 18.21
C ASP A 404 26.29 24.69 19.69
N ALA A 405 25.56 23.76 20.30
CA ALA A 405 25.25 23.83 21.75
C ALA A 405 26.48 23.67 22.62
N ILE A 406 27.48 22.88 22.21
CA ILE A 406 28.74 22.71 22.93
C ILE A 406 29.53 24.02 22.92
N ILE A 407 29.68 24.65 21.77
CA ILE A 407 30.42 25.89 21.58
C ILE A 407 29.83 27.01 22.45
N ASP A 408 28.50 27.16 22.47
CA ASP A 408 27.82 28.19 23.27
C ASP A 408 28.01 27.94 24.78
N VAL A 409 27.79 26.71 25.24
CA VAL A 409 27.96 26.35 26.67
C VAL A 409 29.40 26.47 27.12
N GLU A 410 30.38 26.10 26.29
CA GLU A 410 31.80 26.25 26.60
C GLU A 410 32.19 27.73 26.75
N ASN A 411 31.77 28.58 25.79
CA ASN A 411 32.07 30.01 25.87
C ASN A 411 31.44 30.67 27.10
N VAL A 412 30.17 30.37 27.37
CA VAL A 412 29.49 30.88 28.58
C VAL A 412 30.23 30.43 29.84
N PHE A 413 30.64 29.17 29.93
CA PHE A 413 31.35 28.65 31.08
C PHE A 413 32.75 29.30 31.25
N ARG A 414 33.49 29.49 30.17
CA ARG A 414 34.77 30.16 30.11
C ARG A 414 34.63 31.61 30.59
N ARG A 415 33.68 32.38 30.09
CA ARG A 415 33.39 33.75 30.47
C ARG A 415 32.98 33.88 31.93
N LEU A 416 32.15 32.99 32.43
CA LEU A 416 31.76 32.95 33.86
C LEU A 416 32.96 32.68 34.77
N ARG A 417 33.89 31.81 34.36
CA ARG A 417 35.10 31.52 35.10
C ARG A 417 36.02 32.74 35.17
N LEU A 418 36.21 33.46 34.05
CA LEU A 418 36.99 34.67 33.97
C LEU A 418 36.36 35.79 34.83
N ASN A 419 35.04 35.94 34.77
CA ASN A 419 34.33 36.94 35.57
C ASN A 419 34.50 36.72 37.08
N ARG A 420 34.58 35.49 37.56
CA ARG A 420 34.81 35.17 38.98
C ARG A 420 36.23 35.56 39.45
N GLN A 421 37.16 35.66 38.53
CA GLN A 421 38.54 36.06 38.84
C GLN A 421 38.75 37.59 38.71
N SER A 422 37.73 38.31 38.22
CA SER A 422 37.81 39.78 38.09
C SER A 422 37.67 40.47 39.43
N PRO A 423 38.39 41.58 39.67
CA PRO A 423 38.25 42.40 40.86
C PRO A 423 36.87 43.03 41.04
N HIS A 424 36.11 43.20 39.91
CA HIS A 424 34.77 43.74 39.90
C HIS A 424 33.87 42.79 39.03
N PRO A 425 33.36 41.72 39.61
CA PRO A 425 32.55 40.72 38.82
C PRO A 425 31.22 41.34 38.39
N ALA A 426 30.96 41.27 37.09
CA ALA A 426 29.65 41.64 36.50
C ALA A 426 28.54 40.67 36.89
N PRO A 427 27.27 41.08 36.83
CA PRO A 427 26.13 40.19 37.07
C PRO A 427 26.17 38.98 36.17
N THR A 428 25.90 37.79 36.72
CA THR A 428 25.98 36.52 35.98
C THR A 428 25.14 36.51 34.71
N ILE A 429 23.95 37.15 34.72
CA ILE A 429 23.03 37.21 33.57
C ILE A 429 23.63 38.00 32.41
N ASP A 430 24.32 39.11 32.71
CA ASP A 430 24.94 39.97 31.70
C ASP A 430 26.13 39.26 31.04
N VAL A 431 26.93 38.53 31.83
CA VAL A 431 28.04 37.71 31.31
C VAL A 431 27.55 36.60 30.40
N VAL A 432 26.44 35.93 30.76
CA VAL A 432 25.82 34.88 29.93
C VAL A 432 25.29 35.50 28.64
N PHE A 433 24.63 36.66 28.73
CA PHE A 433 24.12 37.36 27.55
C PHE A 433 25.23 37.75 26.58
N GLU A 434 26.31 38.36 27.06
CA GLU A 434 27.45 38.74 26.24
C GLU A 434 28.14 37.53 25.61
N ALA A 435 28.35 36.45 26.36
CA ALA A 435 29.00 35.25 25.90
C ALA A 435 28.19 34.58 24.77
N SER A 436 26.88 34.44 24.94
CA SER A 436 26.00 33.85 23.91
C SER A 436 25.84 34.77 22.68
N SER A 437 25.84 36.10 22.85
CA SER A 437 25.79 37.07 21.74
C SER A 437 27.07 37.08 20.90
N GLU A 438 28.25 36.85 21.52
CA GLU A 438 29.56 36.83 20.85
C GLU A 438 29.65 35.73 19.77
N ILE A 439 29.20 34.54 20.09
CA ILE A 439 29.35 33.36 19.21
C ILE A 439 28.25 33.27 18.18
N ARG A 440 27.06 33.74 18.51
CA ARG A 440 25.87 33.54 17.71
C ARG A 440 26.00 33.94 16.25
N ASN A 441 26.58 35.08 15.95
CA ASN A 441 26.72 35.54 14.58
C ASN A 441 27.51 34.54 13.75
N SER A 442 28.58 33.97 14.32
CA SER A 442 29.40 32.95 13.66
C SER A 442 28.64 31.64 13.46
N VAL A 443 27.91 31.19 14.48
CA VAL A 443 27.10 29.96 14.42
C VAL A 443 25.96 30.11 13.38
N VAL A 444 25.20 31.20 13.42
CA VAL A 444 24.11 31.45 12.47
C VAL A 444 24.61 31.49 11.03
N TYR A 445 25.74 32.15 10.76
CA TYR A 445 26.31 32.16 9.42
C TYR A 445 26.80 30.78 8.99
N ALA A 446 27.43 30.00 9.87
CA ALA A 446 27.88 28.65 9.58
C ALA A 446 26.69 27.71 9.25
N THR A 447 25.57 27.85 9.97
CA THR A 447 24.37 27.03 9.75
C THR A 447 23.63 27.41 8.45
N PHE A 448 23.75 28.65 7.96
CA PHE A 448 23.14 29.08 6.69
C PHE A 448 23.98 28.73 5.45
N ILE A 449 25.27 28.44 5.59
CA ILE A 449 26.16 28.00 4.51
C ILE A 449 26.08 26.50 4.32
#